data_7726c119ebe72d1ed934fa8a1b912abb
#
_entry.id   7726c119ebe72d1ed934fa8a1b912abb
#
_cell.length_a   1.000
_cell.length_b   1.000
_cell.length_c   1.000
_cell.angle_alpha   90.00
_cell.angle_beta   90.00
_cell.angle_gamma   90.00
#
_symmetry.space_group_name_H-M   'P 1'
#
loop_
_entity.id
_entity.type
_entity.pdbx_description
1 polymer ?
#
loop_
_entity_poly.entity_id
_entity_poly.type
_entity_poly.pdbx_seq_one_letter_code
_entity_poly.pdbx_strand_id
1 'polypeptide(L)'
;MKKNVIKVTVFFGILGGLFWGAQRMVMPKYYYPNTTVAEAAGRIYRGFFDEEKDSIEAIFAGTSHMTYSVSPVELYEEYGFTSYNLASARQPLAVARYALQTALKTQDPRYLYWM
;
A
#
# COMPACT_ATOMS: atom_id res chain seq x y z
N MET A 1 -5.63 -48.19 22.31
CA MET A 1 -4.74 -47.03 22.07
C MET A 1 -4.41 -46.82 20.59
N LYS A 2 -3.88 -47.80 19.87
CA LYS A 2 -3.51 -47.65 18.45
C LYS A 2 -4.67 -47.19 17.53
N LYS A 3 -5.89 -47.71 17.72
CA LYS A 3 -7.08 -47.33 16.91
C LYS A 3 -7.48 -45.87 17.10
N ASN A 4 -7.31 -45.31 18.30
CA ASN A 4 -7.63 -43.90 18.55
C ASN A 4 -6.58 -42.96 17.99
N VAL A 5 -5.30 -43.35 18.00
CA VAL A 5 -4.22 -42.58 17.38
C VAL A 5 -4.44 -42.48 15.87
N ILE A 6 -4.80 -43.58 15.22
CA ILE A 6 -5.08 -43.59 13.77
C ILE A 6 -6.25 -42.65 13.45
N LYS A 7 -7.35 -42.69 14.21
CA LYS A 7 -8.50 -41.81 14.01
C LYS A 7 -8.11 -40.32 14.13
N VAL A 8 -7.33 -39.97 15.13
CA VAL A 8 -6.86 -38.60 15.37
C VAL A 8 -5.95 -38.14 14.23
N THR A 9 -5.03 -39.01 13.80
CA THR A 9 -4.12 -38.65 12.65
C THR A 9 -4.89 -38.45 11.38
N VAL A 10 -5.86 -39.32 11.07
CA VAL A 10 -6.73 -39.16 9.87
C VAL A 10 -7.57 -37.92 9.96
N PHE A 11 -8.13 -37.58 11.11
CA PHE A 11 -8.90 -36.37 11.35
C PHE A 11 -8.07 -35.09 11.04
N PHE A 12 -6.88 -35.01 11.63
CA PHE A 12 -6.00 -33.85 11.39
C PHE A 12 -5.48 -33.79 9.94
N GLY A 13 -5.27 -34.94 9.29
CA GLY A 13 -4.92 -35.00 7.87
C GLY A 13 -6.03 -34.44 6.96
N ILE A 14 -7.29 -34.83 7.23
CA ILE A 14 -8.45 -34.31 6.49
C ILE A 14 -8.64 -32.83 6.77
N LEU A 15 -8.56 -32.41 8.03
CA LEU A 15 -8.71 -31.01 8.43
C LEU A 15 -7.63 -30.12 7.78
N GLY A 16 -6.38 -30.57 7.77
CA GLY A 16 -5.29 -29.87 7.12
C GLY A 16 -5.47 -29.76 5.60
N GLY A 17 -5.92 -30.83 4.95
CA GLY A 17 -6.26 -30.84 3.53
C GLY A 17 -7.39 -29.88 3.16
N LEU A 18 -8.46 -29.86 3.97
CA LEU A 18 -9.57 -28.92 3.80
C LEU A 18 -9.13 -27.47 3.99
N PHE A 19 -8.31 -27.20 5.00
CA PHE A 19 -7.78 -25.87 5.26
C PHE A 19 -6.88 -25.39 4.12
N TRP A 20 -6.01 -26.25 3.61
CA TRP A 20 -5.16 -25.95 2.47
C TRP A 20 -5.96 -25.69 1.19
N GLY A 21 -7.01 -26.48 0.93
CA GLY A 21 -7.92 -26.28 -0.20
C GLY A 21 -8.71 -24.97 -0.08
N ALA A 22 -9.24 -24.68 1.10
CA ALA A 22 -9.95 -23.43 1.37
C ALA A 22 -9.05 -22.20 1.18
N GLN A 23 -7.80 -22.28 1.67
CA GLN A 23 -6.81 -21.22 1.47
C GLN A 23 -6.56 -20.94 -0.02
N ARG A 24 -6.49 -21.97 -0.85
CA ARG A 24 -6.34 -21.83 -2.31
C ARG A 24 -7.54 -21.16 -2.96
N MET A 25 -8.75 -21.42 -2.48
CA MET A 25 -9.99 -20.82 -3.00
C MET A 25 -10.13 -19.34 -2.61
N VAL A 26 -9.72 -18.98 -1.40
CA VAL A 26 -9.81 -17.61 -0.87
C VAL A 26 -8.65 -16.72 -1.34
N MET A 27 -7.56 -17.30 -1.80
CA MET A 27 -6.42 -16.53 -2.32
C MET A 27 -6.84 -15.73 -3.56
N PRO A 28 -6.71 -14.40 -3.56
CA PRO A 28 -7.11 -13.58 -4.70
C PRO A 28 -6.36 -14.04 -5.97
N LYS A 29 -7.10 -14.19 -7.06
CA LYS A 29 -6.56 -14.62 -8.37
C LYS A 29 -5.43 -13.71 -8.89
N TYR A 30 -5.33 -12.49 -8.34
CA TYR A 30 -4.34 -11.46 -8.68
C TYR A 30 -3.38 -11.16 -7.50
N TYR A 31 -3.22 -12.10 -6.58
CA TYR A 31 -2.17 -11.97 -5.58
C TYR A 31 -0.82 -12.12 -6.28
N TYR A 32 -0.13 -11.01 -6.46
CA TYR A 32 1.26 -11.00 -6.90
C TYR A 32 2.14 -11.31 -5.68
N PRO A 33 2.67 -12.53 -5.55
CA PRO A 33 3.44 -12.92 -4.35
C PRO A 33 4.71 -12.10 -4.13
N ASN A 34 5.12 -11.32 -5.14
CA ASN A 34 6.35 -10.54 -5.13
C ASN A 34 6.13 -9.03 -4.92
N THR A 35 4.89 -8.57 -4.76
CA THR A 35 4.61 -7.17 -4.43
C THR A 35 4.11 -7.06 -2.99
N THR A 36 5.01 -6.86 -2.07
CA THR A 36 4.65 -6.50 -0.72
C THR A 36 4.11 -5.07 -0.68
N VAL A 37 3.28 -4.76 0.32
CA VAL A 37 2.83 -3.37 0.57
C VAL A 37 4.04 -2.43 0.70
N ALA A 38 5.14 -2.93 1.25
CA ALA A 38 6.39 -2.20 1.36
C ALA A 38 7.02 -1.85 -0.01
N GLU A 39 6.95 -2.76 -0.98
CA GLU A 39 7.46 -2.49 -2.33
C GLU A 39 6.58 -1.51 -3.11
N ALA A 40 5.26 -1.60 -2.95
CA ALA A 40 4.35 -0.63 -3.54
C ALA A 40 4.57 0.77 -2.96
N ALA A 41 4.69 0.90 -1.65
CA ALA A 41 5.05 2.14 -0.99
C ALA A 41 6.44 2.62 -1.42
N GLY A 42 7.42 1.73 -1.52
CA GLY A 42 8.78 2.05 -1.97
C GLY A 42 8.85 2.60 -3.38
N ARG A 43 7.95 2.21 -4.29
CA ARG A 43 7.84 2.81 -5.63
C ARG A 43 7.29 4.22 -5.59
N ILE A 44 6.28 4.48 -4.77
CA ILE A 44 5.70 5.82 -4.57
C ILE A 44 6.77 6.77 -4.07
N TYR A 45 7.54 6.39 -3.05
CA TYR A 45 8.59 7.25 -2.50
C TYR A 45 9.75 7.43 -3.46
N ARG A 46 10.18 6.39 -4.18
CA ARG A 46 11.24 6.54 -5.19
C ARG A 46 10.82 7.50 -6.30
N GLY A 47 9.62 7.34 -6.86
CA GLY A 47 9.10 8.26 -7.86
C GLY A 47 9.06 9.70 -7.37
N PHE A 48 8.69 9.93 -6.11
CA PHE A 48 8.70 11.27 -5.53
C PHE A 48 10.10 11.90 -5.46
N PHE A 49 11.12 11.12 -5.08
CA PHE A 49 12.49 11.64 -4.98
C PHE A 49 13.21 11.75 -6.32
N ASP A 50 12.65 11.15 -7.37
CA ASP A 50 13.13 11.30 -8.75
C ASP A 50 12.55 12.58 -9.42
N GLU A 51 11.53 13.23 -8.79
CA GLU A 51 10.99 14.49 -9.27
C GLU A 51 11.99 15.65 -9.10
N GLU A 52 11.92 16.62 -10.01
CA GLU A 52 12.74 17.82 -9.95
C GLU A 52 12.45 18.59 -8.65
N LYS A 53 13.50 19.18 -8.09
CA LYS A 53 13.38 19.95 -6.86
C LYS A 53 12.43 21.13 -7.03
N ASP A 54 11.56 21.32 -6.04
CA ASP A 54 10.56 22.41 -5.99
C ASP A 54 9.59 22.45 -7.18
N SER A 55 9.37 21.27 -7.81
CA SER A 55 8.46 21.13 -8.97
C SER A 55 7.02 20.80 -8.59
N ILE A 56 6.77 20.39 -7.33
CA ILE A 56 5.47 19.93 -6.85
C ILE A 56 4.78 21.03 -6.06
N GLU A 57 3.63 21.49 -6.54
CA GLU A 57 2.84 22.54 -5.90
C GLU A 57 1.92 22.02 -4.78
N ALA A 58 1.46 20.77 -4.89
CA ALA A 58 0.60 20.16 -3.90
C ALA A 58 1.04 18.73 -3.54
N ILE A 59 1.10 18.42 -2.25
CA ILE A 59 1.39 17.08 -1.75
C ILE A 59 0.17 16.55 -1.00
N PHE A 60 -0.26 15.36 -1.38
CA PHE A 60 -1.32 14.61 -0.73
C PHE A 60 -0.72 13.45 0.07
N ALA A 61 -1.05 13.35 1.35
CA ALA A 61 -0.58 12.30 2.23
C ALA A 61 -1.73 11.72 3.04
N GLY A 62 -1.64 10.46 3.42
CA GLY A 62 -2.67 9.82 4.22
C GLY A 62 -2.79 8.33 3.95
N THR A 63 -3.99 7.82 4.18
CA THR A 63 -4.30 6.40 4.06
C THR A 63 -4.85 6.03 2.67
N SER A 64 -5.45 4.85 2.57
CA SER A 64 -6.11 4.37 1.34
C SER A 64 -7.17 5.32 0.80
N HIS A 65 -7.85 6.09 1.65
CA HIS A 65 -8.83 7.09 1.19
C HIS A 65 -8.16 8.11 0.26
N MET A 66 -7.05 8.68 0.69
CA MET A 66 -6.30 9.64 -0.14
C MET A 66 -5.73 8.97 -1.40
N THR A 67 -5.22 7.74 -1.28
CA THR A 67 -4.64 7.00 -2.41
C THR A 67 -5.64 6.81 -3.56
N TYR A 68 -6.90 6.53 -3.23
CA TYR A 68 -7.93 6.25 -4.23
C TYR A 68 -8.82 7.44 -4.58
N SER A 69 -8.77 8.53 -3.81
CA SER A 69 -9.63 9.70 -4.03
C SER A 69 -8.96 10.79 -4.85
N VAL A 70 -7.65 10.78 -4.97
CA VAL A 70 -6.90 11.85 -5.62
C VAL A 70 -6.01 11.30 -6.73
N SER A 71 -6.25 11.76 -7.94
CA SER A 71 -5.43 11.49 -9.13
C SER A 71 -4.61 12.74 -9.49
N PRO A 72 -3.29 12.75 -9.28
CA PRO A 72 -2.45 13.88 -9.68
C PRO A 72 -2.53 14.21 -11.17
N VAL A 73 -2.71 13.20 -12.01
CA VAL A 73 -2.83 13.39 -13.47
C VAL A 73 -4.11 14.14 -13.83
N GLU A 74 -5.25 13.75 -13.27
CA GLU A 74 -6.53 14.44 -13.50
C GLU A 74 -6.49 15.89 -13.00
N LEU A 75 -5.87 16.12 -11.83
CA LEU A 75 -5.71 17.47 -11.30
C LEU A 75 -4.84 18.35 -12.21
N TYR A 76 -3.80 17.79 -12.81
CA TYR A 76 -2.98 18.52 -13.75
C TYR A 76 -3.73 18.81 -15.07
N GLU A 77 -4.46 17.85 -15.60
CA GLU A 77 -5.24 18.00 -16.83
C GLU A 77 -6.36 19.02 -16.67
N GLU A 78 -7.04 19.04 -15.53
CA GLU A 78 -8.20 19.89 -15.29
C GLU A 78 -7.83 21.28 -14.78
N TYR A 79 -6.83 21.39 -13.92
CA TYR A 79 -6.48 22.64 -13.21
C TYR A 79 -5.07 23.17 -13.49
N GLY A 80 -4.22 22.38 -14.13
CA GLY A 80 -2.88 22.79 -14.54
C GLY A 80 -1.83 22.91 -13.44
N PHE A 81 -2.11 22.42 -12.20
CA PHE A 81 -1.12 22.44 -11.14
C PHE A 81 -0.48 21.06 -10.90
N THR A 82 0.80 21.07 -10.53
CA THR A 82 1.56 19.85 -10.27
C THR A 82 1.29 19.34 -8.87
N SER A 83 1.02 18.04 -8.75
CA SER A 83 0.78 17.43 -7.45
C SER A 83 1.36 16.03 -7.35
N TYR A 84 1.58 15.57 -6.12
CA TYR A 84 2.05 14.22 -5.87
C TYR A 84 1.29 13.56 -4.72
N ASN A 85 0.92 12.29 -4.89
CA ASN A 85 0.20 11.52 -3.89
C ASN A 85 1.16 10.56 -3.17
N LEU A 86 1.57 10.94 -1.95
CA LEU A 86 2.41 10.16 -1.04
C LEU A 86 1.62 9.21 -0.13
N ALA A 87 0.31 9.14 -0.30
CA ALA A 87 -0.52 8.26 0.49
C ALA A 87 -0.33 6.79 0.10
N SER A 88 -0.48 5.90 1.05
CA SER A 88 -0.48 4.46 0.81
C SER A 88 -1.50 3.73 1.67
N ALA A 89 -1.96 2.57 1.21
CA ALA A 89 -2.89 1.74 1.96
C ALA A 89 -2.31 1.35 3.32
N ARG A 90 -3.11 1.54 4.39
CA ARG A 90 -2.72 1.22 5.78
C ARG A 90 -1.47 1.95 6.28
N GLN A 91 -1.20 3.13 5.76
CA GLN A 91 -0.05 3.92 6.21
C GLN A 91 -0.26 4.41 7.65
N PRO A 92 0.60 4.02 8.62
CA PRO A 92 0.54 4.55 9.96
C PRO A 92 0.86 6.05 9.98
N LEU A 93 0.23 6.78 10.90
CA LEU A 93 0.43 8.22 11.05
C LEU A 93 1.92 8.61 11.22
N ALA A 94 2.67 7.82 11.98
CA ALA A 94 4.10 8.06 12.21
C ALA A 94 4.91 7.97 10.90
N VAL A 95 4.60 6.99 10.04
CA VAL A 95 5.26 6.81 8.75
C VAL A 95 4.92 7.96 7.81
N ALA A 96 3.66 8.35 7.75
CA ALA A 96 3.21 9.45 6.92
C ALA A 96 3.83 10.79 7.35
N ARG A 97 3.92 11.05 8.67
CA ARG A 97 4.62 12.22 9.20
C ARG A 97 6.08 12.24 8.78
N TYR A 98 6.77 11.09 8.90
CA TYR A 98 8.17 10.97 8.49
C TYR A 98 8.33 11.20 6.97
N ALA A 99 7.44 10.63 6.18
CA ALA A 99 7.43 10.81 4.73
C ALA A 99 7.27 12.28 4.34
N LEU A 100 6.31 12.98 4.95
CA LEU A 100 6.12 14.41 4.74
C LEU A 100 7.32 15.25 5.16
N GLN A 101 7.89 15.00 6.34
CA GLN A 101 9.09 15.69 6.80
C GLN A 101 10.27 15.48 5.84
N THR A 102 10.37 14.31 5.22
CA THR A 102 11.41 14.01 4.26
C THR A 102 11.12 14.66 2.91
N ALA A 103 9.87 14.65 2.46
CA ALA A 103 9.44 15.30 1.23
C ALA A 103 9.69 16.81 1.26
N LEU A 104 9.45 17.48 2.37
CA LEU A 104 9.68 18.91 2.56
C LEU A 104 11.16 19.32 2.57
N LYS A 105 12.08 18.36 2.50
CA LYS A 105 13.52 18.66 2.31
C LYS A 105 13.88 18.89 0.85
N THR A 106 13.09 18.38 -0.07
CA THR A 106 13.32 18.43 -1.52
C THR A 106 12.28 19.24 -2.28
N GLN A 107 11.11 19.44 -1.68
CA GLN A 107 10.00 20.16 -2.28
C GLN A 107 9.49 21.24 -1.32
N ASP A 108 9.08 22.38 -1.86
CA ASP A 108 8.42 23.48 -1.15
C ASP A 108 6.98 23.65 -1.67
N PRO A 109 6.07 22.74 -1.32
CA PRO A 109 4.72 22.75 -1.86
C PRO A 109 3.91 23.92 -1.30
N ARG A 110 3.09 24.53 -2.14
CA ARG A 110 2.13 25.56 -1.73
C ARG A 110 0.99 24.99 -0.91
N TYR A 111 0.63 23.74 -1.18
CA TYR A 111 -0.50 23.05 -0.53
C TYR A 111 -0.07 21.68 -0.01
N LEU A 112 -0.49 21.39 1.22
CA LEU A 112 -0.27 20.09 1.85
C LEU A 112 -1.58 19.60 2.45
N TYR A 113 -2.05 18.46 1.94
CA TYR A 113 -3.32 17.86 2.36
C TYR A 113 -3.06 16.52 3.06
N TRP A 114 -3.77 16.35 4.18
CA TRP A 114 -3.74 15.14 4.98
C TRP A 114 -5.15 14.59 5.19
N MET A 115 -5.33 13.26 4.92
CA MET A 115 -6.58 12.54 5.19
C MET A 115 -6.31 11.08 5.60
#